data_b0de369c510f4eb3e364701dd7008e32
#
_entry.id   b0de369c510f4eb3e364701dd7008e32
#
_cell.length_a   1.000
_cell.length_b   1.000
_cell.length_c   1.000
_cell.angle_alpha   90.00
_cell.angle_beta   90.00
_cell.angle_gamma   90.00
#
_symmetry.space_group_name_H-M   'P 1'
#
loop_
_entity.id
_entity.type
_entity.pdbx_description
1 polymer ?
#
loop_
_entity_poly.entity_id
_entity_poly.type
_entity_poly.pdbx_seq_one_letter_code
_entity_poly.pdbx_strand_id
1 'polypeptide(L)' 'MLRSPQERMQAAEEVVAQLKEALGGVGVVFPSLGVDIVSAAGTYGLPLVELGRCNLDTALRLAAVLHEKAHPA' A
#
# COMPACT_ATOMS: atom_id res chain seq x y z
N MET A 1 1.48 18.96 -6.11
CA MET A 1 0.40 18.18 -6.70
C MET A 1 0.86 17.49 -7.96
N LEU A 2 0.44 16.26 -8.17
CA LEU A 2 0.89 15.46 -9.31
C LEU A 2 0.21 15.94 -10.59
N ARG A 3 0.99 16.15 -11.64
CA ARG A 3 0.51 16.80 -12.84
C ARG A 3 0.34 15.87 -14.03
N SER A 4 1.26 14.95 -14.24
CA SER A 4 1.24 14.06 -15.38
C SER A 4 0.90 12.65 -14.97
N PRO A 5 0.38 11.83 -15.88
CA PRO A 5 0.14 10.41 -15.59
C PRO A 5 1.43 9.70 -15.16
N GLN A 6 2.55 10.06 -15.76
CA GLN A 6 3.83 9.45 -15.42
C GLN A 6 4.25 9.79 -14.00
N GLU A 7 4.09 11.03 -13.59
CA GLU A 7 4.42 11.44 -12.23
C GLU A 7 3.52 10.76 -11.20
N ARG A 8 2.24 10.61 -11.53
CA ARG A 8 1.29 9.92 -10.66
C ARG A 8 1.65 8.45 -10.51
N MET A 9 2.07 7.82 -11.61
CA MET A 9 2.49 6.42 -11.58
C MET A 9 3.74 6.24 -10.72
N GLN A 10 4.73 7.11 -10.88
CA GLN A 10 5.94 7.07 -10.08
C GLN A 10 5.64 7.25 -8.59
N ALA A 11 4.75 8.19 -8.27
CA ALA A 11 4.36 8.42 -6.88
C ALA A 11 3.67 7.18 -6.29
N ALA A 12 2.80 6.54 -7.07
CA ALA A 12 2.12 5.33 -6.62
C ALA A 12 3.12 4.20 -6.37
N GLU A 13 4.09 4.04 -7.25
CA GLU A 13 5.13 3.02 -7.09
C GLU A 13 5.99 3.28 -5.85
N GLU A 14 6.32 4.53 -5.60
CA GLU A 14 7.08 4.91 -4.40
C GLU A 14 6.30 4.62 -3.12
N VAL A 15 5.02 4.94 -3.11
CA VAL A 15 4.17 4.67 -1.95
C VAL A 15 4.07 3.16 -1.71
N VAL A 16 3.92 2.37 -2.78
CA VAL A 16 3.90 0.91 -2.65
C VAL A 16 5.20 0.40 -2.04
N ALA A 17 6.34 0.92 -2.51
CA ALA A 17 7.64 0.52 -1.97
C ALA A 17 7.75 0.88 -0.49
N GLN A 18 7.30 2.06 -0.11
CA GLN A 18 7.30 2.49 1.29
C GLN A 18 6.41 1.61 2.16
N LEU A 19 5.23 1.23 1.63
CA LEU A 19 4.32 0.34 2.34
C LEU A 19 4.95 -1.03 2.56
N LYS A 20 5.56 -1.59 1.53
CA LYS A 20 6.22 -2.89 1.63
C LYS A 20 7.32 -2.87 2.68
N GLU A 21 8.13 -1.83 2.67
CA GLU A 21 9.21 -1.69 3.63
C GLU A 21 8.68 -1.53 5.06
N ALA A 22 7.72 -0.65 5.24
CA ALA A 22 7.15 -0.39 6.57
C ALA A 22 6.44 -1.62 7.13
N LEU A 23 5.64 -2.29 6.31
CA LEU A 23 4.94 -3.50 6.72
C LEU A 23 5.93 -4.63 7.03
N GLY A 24 6.96 -4.78 6.19
CA GLY A 24 7.99 -5.78 6.42
C GLY A 24 8.71 -5.55 7.75
N GLY A 25 8.90 -4.30 8.13
CA GLY A 25 9.54 -3.96 9.41
C GLY A 25 8.74 -4.39 10.62
N VAL A 26 7.44 -4.60 10.48
CA VAL A 26 6.58 -5.08 11.58
C VAL A 26 6.08 -6.51 11.31
N GLY A 27 6.68 -7.20 10.36
CA GLY A 27 6.38 -8.59 10.09
C GLY A 27 5.07 -8.85 9.35
N VAL A 28 4.59 -7.85 8.60
CA VAL A 28 3.36 -7.97 7.83
C VAL A 28 3.71 -8.03 6.34
N VAL A 29 3.23 -9.05 5.65
CA VAL A 29 3.49 -9.22 4.21
C VAL A 29 2.17 -9.34 3.46
N PHE A 30 1.99 -8.46 2.47
CA PHE A 30 0.89 -8.56 1.52
C PHE A 30 1.49 -8.97 0.17
N PRO A 31 1.36 -10.25 -0.20
CA PRO A 31 2.07 -10.75 -1.39
C PRO A 31 1.65 -10.08 -2.70
N SER A 32 0.44 -9.55 -2.76
CA SER A 32 -0.07 -8.94 -3.99
C SER A 32 -0.10 -7.41 -3.93
N LEU A 33 0.56 -6.82 -2.96
CA LEU A 33 0.60 -5.36 -2.83
C LEU A 33 1.28 -4.74 -4.05
N GLY A 34 0.58 -3.83 -4.69
CA GLY A 34 1.11 -3.17 -5.88
C GLY A 34 0.19 -2.07 -6.38
N VAL A 35 0.57 -1.49 -7.48
CA VAL A 35 -0.26 -0.49 -8.15
C VAL A 35 -1.25 -1.21 -9.06
N ASP A 36 -2.50 -0.78 -9.05
CA ASP A 36 -3.50 -1.31 -9.96
C ASP A 36 -3.24 -0.76 -11.36
N ILE A 37 -2.77 -1.62 -12.26
CA ILE A 37 -2.38 -1.24 -13.61
C ILE A 37 -3.56 -0.68 -14.39
N VAL A 38 -4.76 -1.24 -14.21
CA VAL A 38 -5.94 -0.79 -14.92
C VAL A 38 -6.28 0.65 -14.57
N SER A 39 -6.28 0.98 -13.29
CA SER A 39 -6.55 2.35 -12.86
C SER A 39 -5.41 3.31 -13.26
N ALA A 40 -4.17 2.84 -13.19
CA ALA A 40 -3.01 3.66 -13.54
C ALA A 40 -3.00 4.02 -15.03
N ALA A 41 -3.57 3.17 -15.88
CA ALA A 41 -3.67 3.43 -17.32
C ALA A 41 -4.83 4.36 -17.67
N GLY A 42 -5.70 4.67 -16.71
CA GLY A 42 -6.85 5.54 -16.93
C GLY A 42 -6.44 6.99 -17.13
N THR A 43 -7.23 7.71 -17.92
CA THR A 43 -6.93 9.09 -18.26
C THR A 43 -7.33 10.06 -17.15
N TYR A 44 -8.37 9.74 -16.41
CA TYR A 44 -8.98 10.67 -15.47
C TYR A 44 -8.75 10.35 -14.01
N GLY A 45 -8.37 9.13 -13.70
CA GLY A 45 -8.25 8.71 -12.33
C GLY A 45 -6.85 8.87 -11.79
N LEU A 46 -6.75 8.89 -10.46
CA LEU A 46 -5.49 8.70 -9.77
C LEU A 46 -5.21 7.20 -9.73
N PRO A 47 -3.96 6.77 -9.81
CA PRO A 47 -3.64 5.36 -9.69
C PRO A 47 -4.14 4.82 -8.35
N LEU A 48 -4.72 3.63 -8.38
CA LEU A 48 -5.14 2.96 -7.16
C LEU A 48 -4.04 2.02 -6.71
N VAL A 49 -3.86 1.94 -5.40
CA VAL A 49 -2.96 0.96 -4.80
C VAL A 49 -3.79 -0.25 -4.41
N GLU A 50 -3.40 -1.41 -4.91
CA GLU A 50 -4.04 -2.66 -4.55
C GLU A 50 -3.28 -3.28 -3.39
N LEU A 51 -3.94 -3.40 -2.25
CA LEU A 51 -3.32 -4.01 -1.08
C LEU A 51 -3.25 -5.52 -1.21
N GLY A 52 -4.22 -6.09 -1.90
CA GLY A 52 -4.25 -7.53 -2.11
C GLY A 52 -4.89 -8.27 -0.95
N ARG A 53 -4.70 -9.57 -0.97
CA ARG A 53 -5.24 -10.46 0.05
C ARG A 53 -4.14 -10.91 1.00
N CYS A 54 -4.51 -11.20 2.22
CA CYS A 54 -3.60 -11.80 3.17
C CYS A 54 -4.36 -12.84 3.99
N ASN A 55 -3.63 -13.72 4.64
CA ASN A 55 -4.26 -14.70 5.51
C ASN A 55 -4.67 -14.06 6.84
N LEU A 56 -5.41 -14.81 7.64
CA LEU A 56 -5.94 -14.31 8.90
C LEU A 56 -4.82 -13.88 9.87
N ASP A 57 -3.75 -14.65 9.94
CA ASP A 57 -2.64 -14.33 10.83
C ASP A 57 -2.00 -12.99 10.47
N THR A 58 -1.81 -12.74 9.19
CA THR A 58 -1.27 -11.46 8.71
C THR A 58 -2.22 -10.31 9.07
N ALA A 59 -3.51 -10.53 8.86
CA ALA A 59 -4.52 -9.51 9.19
C ALA A 59 -4.53 -9.19 10.68
N LEU A 60 -4.45 -10.21 11.52
CA LEU A 60 -4.39 -10.02 12.97
C LEU A 60 -3.14 -9.25 13.40
N ARG A 61 -2.01 -9.56 12.77
CA ARG A 61 -0.76 -8.86 13.07
C ARG A 61 -0.85 -7.39 12.69
N LEU A 62 -1.43 -7.12 11.52
CA LEU A 62 -1.63 -5.75 11.08
C LEU A 62 -2.56 -5.00 12.05
N ALA A 63 -3.64 -5.63 12.46
CA ALA A 63 -4.56 -5.02 13.41
C ALA A 63 -3.86 -4.69 14.73
N ALA A 64 -3.02 -5.59 15.21
CA ALA A 64 -2.27 -5.37 16.46
C ALA A 64 -1.29 -4.20 16.34
N VAL A 65 -0.57 -4.12 15.22
CA VAL A 65 0.37 -3.03 14.97
C VAL A 65 -0.35 -1.69 14.92
N LEU A 66 -1.48 -1.62 14.22
CA LEU A 66 -2.25 -0.40 14.12
C LEU A 66 -2.85 0.00 15.47
N HIS A 67 -3.28 -0.98 16.25
CA HIS A 67 -3.81 -0.70 17.58
C HIS A 67 -2.73 -0.11 18.50
N GLU A 68 -1.53 -0.64 18.44
CA GLU A 68 -0.41 -0.10 19.22
C GLU A 68 -0.12 1.35 18.84
N LYS A 69 -0.13 1.67 17.56
CA LYS A 69 0.12 3.03 17.10
C LYS A 69 -0.98 3.99 17.54
N ALA A 70 -2.22 3.53 17.52
CA ALA A 70 -3.36 4.36 17.89
C ALA A 70 -3.46 4.56 19.40
N HIS A 71 -2.92 3.60 20.19
CA HIS A 71 -3.00 3.63 21.65
C HIS A 71 -1.62 3.39 22.25
N PRO A 72 -0.69 4.33 22.04
CA PRO A 72 0.65 4.18 22.64
C PRO A 72 0.57 4.21 24.16
N ALA A 73 1.31 3.32 24.77
CA ALA A 73 1.34 3.25 26.22
C ALA A 73 2.08 4.44 26.83
#